data_b9636a2a8a1d759585f127c3b1355c06
#
_entry.id   b9636a2a8a1d759585f127c3b1355c06
#
_cell.length_a   1.000
_cell.length_b   1.000
_cell.length_c   1.000
_cell.angle_alpha   90.00
_cell.angle_beta   90.00
_cell.angle_gamma   90.00
#
_symmetry.space_group_name_H-M   'P 1'
#
loop_
_entity.id
_entity.type
_entity.pdbx_description
1 polymer ?
#
loop_
_entity_poly.entity_id
_entity_poly.type
_entity_poly.pdbx_seq_one_letter_code
_entity_poly.pdbx_strand_id
1 'polypeptide(L)' 'MGRIAEKLSEIEKTARAIVDNAQEQKHQMEMQMQKKRDAFDADMEKETNEKILKIQSDLATNMEKLLKKQEEQNNNEIES' A
#
# COMPACT_ATOMS: atom_id res chain seq x y z
N MET A 1 -40.53 23.71 -37.73
CA MET A 1 -39.87 24.29 -36.57
C MET A 1 -39.78 23.33 -35.40
N GLY A 2 -40.86 22.60 -35.00
CA GLY A 2 -40.81 21.64 -33.92
C GLY A 2 -39.77 20.51 -34.12
N ARG A 3 -39.54 20.09 -35.35
CA ARG A 3 -38.58 19.02 -35.71
C ARG A 3 -37.16 19.41 -35.45
N ILE A 4 -36.76 20.65 -35.67
CA ILE A 4 -35.41 21.14 -35.41
C ILE A 4 -35.18 21.26 -33.92
N ALA A 5 -36.15 21.79 -33.17
CA ALA A 5 -36.07 21.90 -31.73
C ALA A 5 -36.01 20.51 -31.06
N GLU A 6 -36.75 19.52 -31.54
CA GLU A 6 -36.73 18.15 -31.07
C GLU A 6 -35.35 17.49 -31.31
N LYS A 7 -34.77 17.68 -32.51
CA LYS A 7 -33.45 17.16 -32.83
C LYS A 7 -32.35 17.79 -31.99
N LEU A 8 -32.43 19.11 -31.76
CA LEU A 8 -31.49 19.81 -30.89
C LEU A 8 -31.59 19.30 -29.45
N SER A 9 -32.80 19.06 -28.97
CA SER A 9 -33.02 18.48 -27.65
C SER A 9 -32.44 17.07 -27.53
N GLU A 10 -32.61 16.24 -28.55
CA GLU A 10 -32.02 14.87 -28.59
C GLU A 10 -30.50 14.91 -28.61
N ILE A 11 -29.92 15.85 -29.40
CA ILE A 11 -28.46 16.03 -29.44
C ILE A 11 -27.94 16.47 -28.07
N GLU A 12 -28.61 17.39 -27.42
CA GLU A 12 -28.25 17.86 -26.07
C GLU A 12 -28.28 16.71 -25.05
N LYS A 13 -29.37 15.93 -25.07
CA LYS A 13 -29.51 14.76 -24.18
C LYS A 13 -28.39 13.73 -24.41
N THR A 14 -28.08 13.44 -25.67
CA THR A 14 -27.03 12.53 -26.05
C THR A 14 -25.66 13.05 -25.58
N ALA A 15 -25.41 14.35 -25.78
CA ALA A 15 -24.15 14.96 -25.32
C ALA A 15 -24.02 14.90 -23.81
N ARG A 16 -25.10 15.16 -23.07
CA ARG A 16 -25.09 15.02 -21.59
C ARG A 16 -24.84 13.59 -21.16
N ALA A 17 -25.47 12.62 -21.81
CA ALA A 17 -25.26 11.21 -21.50
C ALA A 17 -23.81 10.79 -21.73
N ILE A 18 -23.17 11.29 -22.79
CA ILE A 18 -21.76 11.02 -23.07
C ILE A 18 -20.87 11.60 -21.97
N VAL A 19 -21.12 12.85 -21.59
CA VAL A 19 -20.35 13.50 -20.52
C VAL A 19 -20.55 12.80 -19.19
N ASP A 20 -21.79 12.47 -18.83
CA ASP A 20 -22.11 11.78 -17.59
C ASP A 20 -21.45 10.40 -17.54
N ASN A 21 -21.46 9.66 -18.64
CA ASN A 21 -20.79 8.38 -18.74
C ASN A 21 -19.26 8.52 -18.60
N ALA A 22 -18.68 9.53 -19.24
CA ALA A 22 -17.24 9.80 -19.11
C ALA A 22 -16.86 10.16 -17.67
N GLN A 23 -17.68 10.95 -16.98
CA GLN A 23 -17.46 11.27 -15.58
C GLN A 23 -17.60 10.05 -14.68
N GLU A 24 -18.57 9.19 -14.94
CA GLU A 24 -18.73 7.92 -14.19
C GLU A 24 -17.54 7.01 -14.41
N GLN A 25 -17.08 6.87 -15.66
CA GLN A 25 -15.88 6.08 -15.95
C GLN A 25 -14.65 6.64 -15.24
N LYS A 26 -14.50 7.96 -15.22
CA LYS A 26 -13.42 8.62 -14.49
C LYS A 26 -13.48 8.30 -13.00
N HIS A 27 -14.67 8.39 -12.42
CA HIS A 27 -14.89 8.07 -11.01
C HIS A 27 -14.54 6.62 -10.70
N GLN A 28 -14.97 5.68 -11.53
CA GLN A 28 -14.65 4.26 -11.39
C GLN A 28 -13.14 4.01 -11.46
N MET A 29 -12.45 4.67 -12.39
CA MET A 29 -11.00 4.57 -12.51
C MET A 29 -10.30 5.13 -11.27
N GLU A 30 -10.74 6.27 -10.76
CA GLU A 30 -10.18 6.88 -9.55
C GLU A 30 -10.36 5.96 -8.34
N MET A 31 -11.53 5.34 -8.20
CA MET A 31 -11.78 4.37 -7.12
C MET A 31 -10.89 3.13 -7.24
N GLN A 32 -10.71 2.60 -8.46
CA GLN A 32 -9.83 1.47 -8.70
C GLN A 32 -8.37 1.81 -8.40
N MET A 33 -7.92 2.99 -8.80
CA MET A 33 -6.56 3.45 -8.51
C MET A 33 -6.33 3.66 -7.02
N GLN A 34 -7.34 4.16 -6.31
CA GLN A 34 -7.26 4.32 -4.86
C GLN A 34 -7.16 2.96 -4.16
N LYS A 35 -7.95 1.97 -4.57
CA LYS A 35 -7.86 0.61 -4.04
C LYS A 35 -6.48 -0.01 -4.28
N LYS A 36 -5.92 0.18 -5.46
CA LYS A 36 -4.58 -0.31 -5.79
C LYS A 36 -3.51 0.36 -4.93
N ARG A 37 -3.61 1.67 -4.72
CA ARG A 37 -2.68 2.40 -3.84
C ARG A 37 -2.79 1.93 -2.40
N ASP A 38 -4.02 1.76 -1.90
CA ASP A 38 -4.25 1.29 -0.54
C ASP A 38 -3.71 -0.13 -0.33
N ALA A 39 -3.92 -1.03 -1.30
CA ALA A 39 -3.37 -2.37 -1.26
C ALA A 39 -1.84 -2.37 -1.30
N PHE A 40 -1.25 -1.54 -2.15
CA PHE A 40 0.20 -1.38 -2.24
C PHE A 40 0.77 -0.86 -0.92
N ASP A 41 0.15 0.17 -0.35
CA ASP A 41 0.59 0.74 0.92
C ASP A 41 0.49 -0.27 2.06
N ALA A 42 -0.58 -1.06 2.10
CA ALA A 42 -0.75 -2.11 3.10
C ALA A 42 0.31 -3.21 2.96
N ASP A 43 0.62 -3.63 1.74
CA ASP A 43 1.65 -4.62 1.46
C ASP A 43 3.04 -4.10 1.85
N MET A 44 3.33 -2.84 1.55
CA MET A 44 4.59 -2.19 1.91
C MET A 44 4.76 -2.09 3.42
N GLU A 45 3.71 -1.72 4.12
CA GLU A 45 3.70 -1.64 5.59
C GLU A 45 3.94 -3.02 6.22
N LYS A 46 3.25 -4.04 5.72
CA LYS A 46 3.42 -5.42 6.16
C LYS A 46 4.87 -5.89 5.95
N GLU A 47 5.40 -5.68 4.77
CA GLU A 47 6.77 -6.08 4.43
C GLU A 47 7.80 -5.35 5.30
N THR A 48 7.60 -4.05 5.53
CA THR A 48 8.45 -3.25 6.39
C THR A 48 8.40 -3.76 7.83
N ASN A 49 7.22 -4.03 8.36
CA ASN A 49 7.05 -4.56 9.71
C ASN A 49 7.70 -5.94 9.86
N GLU A 50 7.57 -6.81 8.86
CA GLU A 50 8.25 -8.13 8.87
C GLU A 50 9.77 -7.98 8.90
N LYS A 51 10.32 -7.04 8.14
CA LYS A 51 11.76 -6.74 8.14
C LYS A 51 12.22 -6.21 9.49
N ILE A 52 11.45 -5.31 10.10
CA ILE A 52 11.75 -4.78 11.43
C ILE A 52 11.77 -5.89 12.47
N LEU A 53 10.77 -6.77 12.46
CA LEU A 53 10.72 -7.91 13.38
C LEU A 53 11.91 -8.84 13.19
N LYS A 54 12.32 -9.10 11.96
CA LYS A 54 13.50 -9.91 11.68
C LYS A 54 14.77 -9.27 12.20
N ILE A 55 14.94 -7.98 11.99
CA ILE A 55 16.11 -7.23 12.49
C ILE A 55 16.15 -7.28 14.02
N GLN A 56 15.02 -7.09 14.69
CA GLN A 56 14.93 -7.16 16.14
C GLN A 56 15.26 -8.57 16.66
N SER A 57 14.75 -9.59 15.99
CA SER A 57 15.04 -10.98 16.34
C SER A 57 16.52 -11.33 16.14
N ASP A 58 17.11 -10.93 15.03
CA ASP A 58 18.53 -11.15 14.74
C ASP A 58 19.41 -10.40 15.74
N LEU A 59 19.04 -9.17 16.08
CA LEU A 59 19.74 -8.38 17.08
C LEU A 59 19.70 -9.06 18.44
N ALA A 60 18.54 -9.54 18.88
CA ALA A 60 18.39 -10.25 20.15
C ALA A 60 19.25 -11.52 20.18
N THR A 61 19.26 -12.29 19.09
CA THR A 61 20.09 -13.49 18.96
C THR A 61 21.58 -13.15 19.03
N ASN A 62 22.01 -12.09 18.34
CA ASN A 62 23.41 -11.66 18.35
C ASN A 62 23.82 -11.16 19.73
N MET A 63 22.97 -10.42 20.42
CA MET A 63 23.23 -9.97 21.79
C MET A 63 23.37 -11.13 22.75
N GLU A 64 22.51 -12.13 22.63
CA GLU A 64 22.60 -13.36 23.45
C GLU A 64 23.92 -14.10 23.23
N LYS A 65 24.35 -14.23 21.97
CA LYS A 65 25.63 -14.85 21.63
C LYS A 65 26.81 -14.07 22.21
N LEU A 66 26.77 -12.75 22.13
CA LEU A 66 27.82 -11.90 22.69
C LEU A 66 27.88 -12.03 24.21
N LEU A 67 26.74 -12.06 24.89
CA LEU A 67 26.69 -12.24 26.34
C LEU A 67 27.24 -13.59 26.77
N LYS A 68 26.89 -14.68 26.07
CA LYS A 68 27.44 -16.01 26.36
C LYS A 68 28.95 -16.05 26.15
N LYS A 69 29.43 -15.45 25.09
CA LYS A 69 30.88 -15.37 24.82
C LYS A 69 31.60 -14.59 25.91
N GLN A 70 31.02 -13.51 26.40
CA GLN A 70 31.56 -12.74 27.50
C GLN A 70 31.60 -13.53 28.80
N GLU A 71 30.53 -14.26 29.12
CA GLU A 71 30.48 -15.14 30.29
C GLU A 71 31.56 -16.23 30.24
N GLU A 72 31.72 -16.89 29.09
CA GLU A 72 32.76 -17.90 28.89
C GLU A 72 34.15 -17.32 29.07
N GLN A 73 34.42 -16.12 28.53
CA GLN A 73 35.69 -15.43 28.70
C GLN A 73 35.96 -15.09 30.18
N ASN A 74 34.93 -14.57 30.87
CA ASN A 74 35.04 -14.25 32.29
C ASN A 74 35.28 -15.49 33.14
N ASN A 75 34.62 -16.60 32.86
CA ASN A 75 34.81 -17.88 33.56
C ASN A 75 36.23 -18.42 33.31
N ASN A 76 36.73 -18.34 32.10
CA ASN A 76 38.08 -18.76 31.78
C ASN A 76 39.13 -17.92 32.48
N GLU A 77 38.93 -16.63 32.61
CA GLU A 77 39.82 -15.72 33.35
C GLU A 77 39.85 -16.03 34.85
N ILE A 78 38.69 -16.38 35.42
CA ILE A 78 38.56 -16.74 36.83
C ILE A 78 39.24 -18.08 37.11
N GLU A 79 39.10 -19.05 36.22
CA GLU A 79 39.72 -20.38 36.37
C GLU A 79 41.22 -20.38 36.12
N SER A 80 41.70 -19.44 35.34
CA SER A 80 43.13 -19.33 35.06
C SER A 80 43.86 -18.48 36.08
#